data_44df8c03300608a140421027b615ca3d
#
_entry.id   44df8c03300608a140421027b615ca3d
#
_cell.length_a   1.000
_cell.length_b   1.000
_cell.length_c   1.000
_cell.angle_alpha   90.00
_cell.angle_beta   90.00
_cell.angle_gamma   90.00
#
_symmetry.space_group_name_H-M   'P 1'
#
loop_
_entity.id
_entity.type
_entity.pdbx_description
1 polymer ?
#
loop_
_entity_poly.entity_id
_entity_poly.type
_entity_poly.pdbx_seq_one_letter_code
_entity_poly.pdbx_strand_id
1 'polypeptide(L)'
;MVSTDAHSVVIDPFLTGNPKAAAKPEDLKVDAVIVTHGHGDHLGDAIEIANRNNCPIIGVYELVTYCQRKGAKQGHPLHIGGSYNFPFGRVKLVPAWHGSAFVEEDSSIVYTGNPAGVLLFMDGKTVYHAGDTGLFGDMKLIGDRHSIDLAFLPIGGNFTMDIDDAVEATKLLRPKIVVPMHYGTFPVIEADPAEFAQKVQAAVPEVTVKILQPGESVSL
;
A
#
# COMPACT_ATOMS: atom_id res chain seq x y z
N MET A 1 2.88 -4.73 6.64
CA MET A 1 2.53 -4.28 8.00
C MET A 1 3.55 -3.25 8.45
N VAL A 2 3.12 -2.18 9.12
CA VAL A 2 3.99 -1.16 9.74
C VAL A 2 3.71 -1.21 11.23
N SER A 3 4.77 -1.31 12.04
CA SER A 3 4.64 -1.47 13.49
C SER A 3 5.61 -0.56 14.25
N THR A 4 5.19 -0.15 15.43
CA THR A 4 6.02 0.47 16.49
C THR A 4 5.96 -0.44 17.72
N ASP A 5 6.60 -0.06 18.82
CA ASP A 5 6.48 -0.81 20.08
C ASP A 5 5.03 -0.85 20.62
N ALA A 6 4.20 0.14 20.27
CA ALA A 6 2.85 0.29 20.81
C ALA A 6 1.73 -0.06 19.82
N HIS A 7 1.96 0.08 18.53
CA HIS A 7 0.92 0.01 17.51
C HIS A 7 1.35 -0.73 16.26
N SER A 8 0.37 -1.35 15.58
CA SER A 8 0.56 -2.02 14.29
C SER A 8 -0.58 -1.70 13.32
N VAL A 9 -0.23 -1.48 12.06
CA VAL A 9 -1.17 -1.21 10.97
C VAL A 9 -0.83 -2.11 9.79
N VAL A 10 -1.81 -2.74 9.17
CA VAL A 10 -1.62 -3.49 7.93
C VAL A 10 -2.21 -2.71 6.75
N ILE A 11 -1.54 -2.76 5.61
CA ILE A 11 -1.99 -2.15 4.36
C ILE A 11 -2.15 -3.26 3.33
N ASP A 12 -3.30 -3.30 2.65
CA ASP A 12 -3.63 -4.22 1.55
C ASP A 12 -3.34 -5.71 1.91
N PRO A 13 -4.03 -6.28 2.91
CA PRO A 13 -3.70 -7.62 3.40
C PRO A 13 -4.25 -8.72 2.50
N PHE A 14 -3.60 -9.00 1.39
CA PHE A 14 -3.86 -10.16 0.55
C PHE A 14 -3.00 -11.35 1.00
N LEU A 15 -3.53 -12.20 1.85
CA LEU A 15 -2.86 -13.37 2.44
C LEU A 15 -3.48 -14.69 1.96
N THR A 16 -4.79 -14.83 2.12
CA THR A 16 -5.52 -16.02 1.64
C THR A 16 -5.46 -16.10 0.12
N GLY A 17 -5.00 -17.23 -0.41
CA GLY A 17 -4.84 -17.44 -1.85
C GLY A 17 -3.60 -16.79 -2.47
N ASN A 18 -2.81 -16.05 -1.70
CA ASN A 18 -1.53 -15.49 -2.17
C ASN A 18 -0.42 -16.56 -2.05
N PRO A 19 0.18 -16.99 -3.18
CA PRO A 19 1.20 -18.05 -3.17
C PRO A 19 2.52 -17.63 -2.48
N LYS A 20 2.69 -16.32 -2.22
CA LYS A 20 3.89 -15.75 -1.56
C LYS A 20 3.63 -15.31 -0.12
N ALA A 21 2.42 -15.50 0.42
CA ALA A 21 2.10 -15.07 1.78
C ALA A 21 3.00 -15.76 2.80
N ALA A 22 3.61 -14.96 3.68
CA ALA A 22 4.47 -15.44 4.79
C ALA A 22 3.74 -15.46 6.14
N ALA A 23 2.47 -15.08 6.18
CA ALA A 23 1.63 -15.06 7.37
C ALA A 23 0.20 -15.46 6.98
N LYS A 24 -0.63 -15.72 7.99
CA LYS A 24 -2.06 -15.95 7.80
C LYS A 24 -2.88 -14.82 8.42
N PRO A 25 -4.13 -14.58 7.97
CA PRO A 25 -4.98 -13.53 8.52
C PRO A 25 -5.15 -13.60 10.04
N GLU A 26 -5.24 -14.82 10.59
CA GLU A 26 -5.39 -15.06 12.02
C GLU A 26 -4.18 -14.68 12.88
N ASP A 27 -2.98 -14.60 12.28
CA ASP A 27 -1.75 -14.27 12.99
C ASP A 27 -1.60 -12.76 13.22
N LEU A 28 -2.33 -11.95 12.44
CA LEU A 28 -2.18 -10.49 12.49
C LEU A 28 -2.88 -9.88 13.71
N LYS A 29 -2.13 -9.08 14.44
CA LYS A 29 -2.60 -8.21 15.53
C LYS A 29 -2.38 -6.76 15.10
N VAL A 30 -3.47 -6.03 14.84
CA VAL A 30 -3.41 -4.69 14.27
C VAL A 30 -4.44 -3.75 14.88
N ASP A 31 -4.10 -2.46 14.92
CA ASP A 31 -4.96 -1.36 15.36
C ASP A 31 -5.81 -0.78 14.22
N ALA A 32 -5.42 -1.05 12.98
CA ALA A 32 -6.18 -0.65 11.79
C ALA A 32 -5.77 -1.49 10.57
N VAL A 33 -6.71 -1.61 9.64
CA VAL A 33 -6.48 -2.11 8.28
C VAL A 33 -6.68 -0.95 7.32
N ILE A 34 -5.67 -0.63 6.50
CA ILE A 34 -5.79 0.36 5.43
C ILE A 34 -5.92 -0.37 4.11
N VAL A 35 -6.84 0.06 3.25
CA VAL A 35 -7.02 -0.52 1.92
C VAL A 35 -6.91 0.59 0.88
N THR A 36 -5.97 0.45 -0.05
CA THR A 36 -5.67 1.46 -1.07
C THR A 36 -6.73 1.51 -2.15
N HIS A 37 -7.26 0.34 -2.55
CA HIS A 37 -8.29 0.21 -3.58
C HIS A 37 -8.97 -1.17 -3.52
N GLY A 38 -10.03 -1.35 -4.31
CA GLY A 38 -10.94 -2.48 -4.13
C GLY A 38 -10.63 -3.75 -4.93
N HIS A 39 -9.48 -3.88 -5.59
CA HIS A 39 -9.13 -5.14 -6.24
C HIS A 39 -8.94 -6.25 -5.21
N GLY A 40 -9.24 -7.51 -5.62
CA GLY A 40 -9.26 -8.65 -4.72
C GLY A 40 -7.91 -8.95 -4.06
N ASP A 41 -6.81 -8.69 -4.76
CA ASP A 41 -5.43 -8.83 -4.27
C ASP A 41 -4.93 -7.67 -3.38
N HIS A 42 -5.82 -6.72 -3.04
CA HIS A 42 -5.58 -5.63 -2.09
C HIS A 42 -6.61 -5.62 -0.96
N LEU A 43 -7.91 -5.68 -1.30
CA LEU A 43 -8.97 -5.85 -0.30
C LEU A 43 -8.78 -7.14 0.50
N GLY A 44 -8.49 -8.24 -0.19
CA GLY A 44 -8.08 -9.51 0.39
C GLY A 44 -8.83 -9.88 1.67
N ASP A 45 -8.07 -10.09 2.73
CA ASP A 45 -8.58 -10.50 4.05
C ASP A 45 -8.93 -9.31 4.98
N ALA A 46 -9.03 -8.08 4.43
CA ALA A 46 -9.19 -6.86 5.23
C ALA A 46 -10.39 -6.90 6.18
N ILE A 47 -11.54 -7.40 5.72
CA ILE A 47 -12.77 -7.46 6.54
C ILE A 47 -12.61 -8.46 7.69
N GLU A 48 -12.04 -9.63 7.41
CA GLU A 48 -11.81 -10.65 8.43
C GLU A 48 -10.83 -10.14 9.50
N ILE A 49 -9.69 -9.59 9.07
CA ILE A 49 -8.64 -9.08 9.97
C ILE A 49 -9.19 -7.93 10.82
N ALA A 50 -9.90 -6.96 10.22
CA ALA A 50 -10.48 -5.85 10.95
C ALA A 50 -11.50 -6.31 12.00
N ASN A 51 -12.39 -7.24 11.64
CA ASN A 51 -13.38 -7.77 12.54
C ASN A 51 -12.77 -8.57 13.69
N ARG A 52 -11.74 -9.37 13.43
CA ARG A 52 -11.02 -10.17 14.43
C ARG A 52 -10.28 -9.29 15.42
N ASN A 53 -9.68 -8.19 14.96
CA ASN A 53 -8.95 -7.26 15.81
C ASN A 53 -9.82 -6.15 16.41
N ASN A 54 -11.12 -6.12 16.08
CA ASN A 54 -12.05 -5.06 16.48
C ASN A 54 -11.52 -3.65 16.15
N CYS A 55 -10.96 -3.50 14.95
CA CYS A 55 -10.34 -2.27 14.47
C CYS A 55 -10.98 -1.76 13.18
N PRO A 56 -10.80 -0.47 12.80
CA PRO A 56 -11.41 0.07 11.60
C PRO A 56 -10.68 -0.36 10.32
N ILE A 57 -11.47 -0.48 9.23
CA ILE A 57 -10.96 -0.40 7.86
C ILE A 57 -10.91 1.09 7.48
N ILE A 58 -9.76 1.53 6.96
CA ILE A 58 -9.50 2.90 6.51
C ILE A 58 -9.26 2.88 5.00
N GLY A 59 -9.95 3.73 4.26
CA GLY A 59 -9.83 3.84 2.81
C GLY A 59 -10.72 4.96 2.27
N VAL A 60 -10.91 5.02 0.95
CA VAL A 60 -11.87 5.96 0.36
C VAL A 60 -13.29 5.58 0.74
N TYR A 61 -14.19 6.57 0.74
CA TYR A 61 -15.56 6.44 1.25
C TYR A 61 -16.32 5.26 0.62
N GLU A 62 -16.26 5.11 -0.68
CA GLU A 62 -16.95 4.07 -1.43
C GLU A 62 -16.45 2.67 -1.03
N LEU A 63 -15.14 2.52 -0.89
CA LEU A 63 -14.51 1.26 -0.49
C LEU A 63 -14.88 0.86 0.94
N VAL A 64 -14.78 1.81 1.89
CA VAL A 64 -15.17 1.56 3.28
C VAL A 64 -16.65 1.20 3.37
N THR A 65 -17.52 1.92 2.62
CA THR A 65 -18.95 1.61 2.55
C THR A 65 -19.20 0.22 1.98
N TYR A 66 -18.46 -0.16 0.93
CA TYR A 66 -18.52 -1.52 0.38
C TYR A 66 -18.13 -2.56 1.45
N CYS A 67 -17.00 -2.38 2.13
CA CYS A 67 -16.55 -3.28 3.21
C CYS A 67 -17.60 -3.43 4.32
N GLN A 68 -18.23 -2.32 4.72
CA GLN A 68 -19.30 -2.36 5.74
C GLN A 68 -20.54 -3.14 5.26
N ARG A 69 -20.93 -2.99 3.99
CA ARG A 69 -22.01 -3.82 3.39
C ARG A 69 -21.63 -5.29 3.33
N LYS A 70 -20.34 -5.61 3.24
CA LYS A 70 -19.81 -6.98 3.27
C LYS A 70 -19.51 -7.48 4.69
N GLY A 71 -19.89 -6.74 5.72
CA GLY A 71 -19.84 -7.18 7.10
C GLY A 71 -18.67 -6.64 7.93
N ALA A 72 -17.92 -5.66 7.45
CA ALA A 72 -16.96 -4.95 8.29
C ALA A 72 -17.68 -4.17 9.40
N LYS A 73 -17.34 -4.44 10.66
CA LYS A 73 -18.00 -3.86 11.84
C LYS A 73 -17.63 -2.40 12.06
N GLN A 74 -16.39 -2.02 11.71
CA GLN A 74 -15.87 -0.68 11.88
C GLN A 74 -15.24 -0.18 10.58
N GLY A 75 -15.43 1.08 10.27
CA GLY A 75 -14.84 1.72 9.11
C GLY A 75 -14.61 3.20 9.37
N HIS A 76 -13.52 3.74 8.85
CA HIS A 76 -13.23 5.17 8.87
C HIS A 76 -12.97 5.66 7.45
N PRO A 77 -13.99 6.22 6.78
CA PRO A 77 -13.82 6.69 5.42
C PRO A 77 -13.01 7.99 5.36
N LEU A 78 -12.13 8.06 4.38
CA LEU A 78 -11.41 9.26 3.97
C LEU A 78 -11.69 9.55 2.49
N HIS A 79 -11.05 10.58 1.96
CA HIS A 79 -10.93 10.83 0.53
C HIS A 79 -9.50 11.25 0.17
N ILE A 80 -9.15 11.14 -1.10
CA ILE A 80 -7.86 11.61 -1.62
C ILE A 80 -7.66 13.09 -1.25
N GLY A 81 -6.49 13.39 -0.66
CA GLY A 81 -6.18 14.69 -0.07
C GLY A 81 -6.57 14.84 1.40
N GLY A 82 -7.51 14.03 1.89
CA GLY A 82 -7.94 14.01 3.28
C GLY A 82 -6.93 13.32 4.21
N SER A 83 -6.98 13.67 5.49
CA SER A 83 -6.18 13.01 6.53
C SER A 83 -6.91 13.00 7.86
N TYR A 84 -6.57 12.04 8.73
CA TYR A 84 -7.10 11.94 10.07
C TYR A 84 -6.04 11.42 11.06
N ASN A 85 -6.10 11.89 12.31
CA ASN A 85 -5.23 11.46 13.40
C ASN A 85 -5.92 10.33 14.18
N PHE A 86 -5.32 9.16 14.14
CA PHE A 86 -5.71 7.98 14.92
C PHE A 86 -4.80 7.84 16.14
N PRO A 87 -5.14 7.00 17.13
CA PRO A 87 -4.26 6.72 18.27
C PRO A 87 -2.86 6.24 17.87
N PHE A 88 -2.76 5.48 16.78
CA PHE A 88 -1.49 4.95 16.25
C PHE A 88 -0.69 5.96 15.40
N GLY A 89 -1.27 7.09 15.04
CA GLY A 89 -0.63 8.07 14.16
C GLY A 89 -1.60 8.68 13.15
N ARG A 90 -1.08 9.36 12.14
CA ARG A 90 -1.90 10.03 11.11
C ARG A 90 -1.85 9.27 9.79
N VAL A 91 -3.02 9.10 9.18
CA VAL A 91 -3.18 8.60 7.82
C VAL A 91 -3.61 9.74 6.90
N LYS A 92 -2.96 9.87 5.74
CA LYS A 92 -3.37 10.76 4.66
C LYS A 92 -3.45 9.97 3.36
N LEU A 93 -4.58 10.09 2.66
CA LEU A 93 -4.71 9.53 1.32
C LEU A 93 -4.19 10.54 0.28
N VAL A 94 -3.44 10.03 -0.68
CA VAL A 94 -2.88 10.77 -1.81
C VAL A 94 -3.31 10.12 -3.13
N PRO A 95 -3.23 10.81 -4.29
CA PRO A 95 -3.60 10.21 -5.57
C PRO A 95 -2.82 8.93 -5.89
N ALA A 96 -3.49 8.04 -6.63
CA ALA A 96 -2.90 6.93 -7.37
C ALA A 96 -3.60 6.82 -8.73
N TRP A 97 -2.89 6.40 -9.76
CA TRP A 97 -3.43 6.24 -11.12
C TRP A 97 -3.62 4.76 -11.42
N HIS A 98 -4.81 4.28 -11.15
CA HIS A 98 -5.19 2.87 -11.31
C HIS A 98 -6.72 2.73 -11.38
N GLY A 99 -7.22 1.50 -11.46
CA GLY A 99 -8.63 1.18 -11.27
C GLY A 99 -8.96 0.91 -9.79
N SER A 100 -10.25 0.93 -9.47
CA SER A 100 -10.71 0.48 -8.14
C SER A 100 -12.12 -0.09 -8.28
N ALA A 101 -12.19 -1.42 -8.34
CA ALA A 101 -13.44 -2.17 -8.37
C ALA A 101 -13.25 -3.53 -7.71
N PHE A 102 -14.32 -4.08 -7.15
CA PHE A 102 -14.36 -5.46 -6.70
C PHE A 102 -15.18 -6.30 -7.67
N VAL A 103 -14.68 -7.47 -8.01
CA VAL A 103 -15.41 -8.44 -8.83
C VAL A 103 -16.04 -9.46 -7.88
N GLU A 104 -17.38 -9.48 -7.86
CA GLU A 104 -18.16 -10.37 -7.03
C GLU A 104 -18.16 -11.81 -7.58
N GLU A 105 -18.62 -12.77 -6.79
CA GLU A 105 -18.73 -14.18 -7.19
C GLU A 105 -19.64 -14.40 -8.43
N ASP A 106 -20.66 -13.56 -8.60
CA ASP A 106 -21.54 -13.56 -9.76
C ASP A 106 -20.95 -12.82 -10.98
N SER A 107 -19.67 -12.44 -10.90
CA SER A 107 -18.93 -11.65 -11.90
C SER A 107 -19.43 -10.21 -12.08
N SER A 108 -20.30 -9.72 -11.24
CA SER A 108 -20.64 -8.30 -11.23
C SER A 108 -19.47 -7.44 -10.74
N ILE A 109 -19.30 -6.28 -11.35
CA ILE A 109 -18.22 -5.35 -11.03
C ILE A 109 -18.79 -4.22 -10.17
N VAL A 110 -18.31 -4.10 -8.95
CA VAL A 110 -18.71 -3.05 -8.02
C VAL A 110 -17.62 -1.97 -7.95
N TYR A 111 -17.97 -0.76 -8.35
CA TYR A 111 -17.09 0.40 -8.18
C TYR A 111 -16.86 0.71 -6.70
N THR A 112 -15.60 0.83 -6.32
CA THR A 112 -15.18 1.02 -4.92
C THR A 112 -14.44 2.34 -4.67
N GLY A 113 -14.72 3.36 -5.47
CA GLY A 113 -14.08 4.67 -5.37
C GLY A 113 -12.81 4.77 -6.20
N ASN A 114 -12.07 5.86 -6.01
CA ASN A 114 -10.78 6.04 -6.66
C ASN A 114 -9.66 5.34 -5.89
N PRO A 115 -8.67 4.76 -6.57
CA PRO A 115 -7.50 4.21 -5.90
C PRO A 115 -6.69 5.32 -5.20
N ALA A 116 -6.01 4.98 -4.14
CA ALA A 116 -5.24 5.93 -3.35
C ALA A 116 -3.89 5.36 -2.92
N GLY A 117 -2.86 6.20 -2.94
CA GLY A 117 -1.66 5.98 -2.14
C GLY A 117 -1.89 6.41 -0.69
N VAL A 118 -1.03 5.95 0.19
CA VAL A 118 -1.12 6.20 1.64
C VAL A 118 0.17 6.84 2.14
N LEU A 119 0.05 7.97 2.83
CA LEU A 119 1.09 8.48 3.72
C LEU A 119 0.67 8.14 5.16
N LEU A 120 1.46 7.30 5.79
CA LEU A 120 1.30 6.89 7.18
C LEU A 120 2.39 7.54 8.03
N PHE A 121 1.97 8.33 9.02
CA PHE A 121 2.85 9.01 9.96
C PHE A 121 2.74 8.31 11.32
N MET A 122 3.78 7.57 11.70
CA MET A 122 3.83 6.83 12.96
C MET A 122 5.19 7.06 13.63
N ASP A 123 5.20 7.33 14.92
CA ASP A 123 6.42 7.48 15.74
C ASP A 123 7.49 8.39 15.11
N GLY A 124 7.05 9.55 14.59
CA GLY A 124 7.95 10.51 13.94
C GLY A 124 8.49 10.11 12.57
N LYS A 125 8.08 8.96 12.04
CA LYS A 125 8.44 8.47 10.70
C LYS A 125 7.30 8.62 9.71
N THR A 126 7.65 8.76 8.44
CA THR A 126 6.70 8.83 7.33
C THR A 126 6.91 7.64 6.39
N VAL A 127 5.90 6.82 6.26
CA VAL A 127 5.86 5.71 5.29
C VAL A 127 4.92 6.09 4.15
N TYR A 128 5.40 6.03 2.91
CA TYR A 128 4.59 6.13 1.71
C TYR A 128 4.37 4.74 1.12
N HIS A 129 3.12 4.34 0.99
CA HIS A 129 2.71 3.15 0.27
C HIS A 129 1.96 3.58 -0.98
N ALA A 130 2.51 3.33 -2.15
CA ALA A 130 1.95 3.81 -3.40
C ALA A 130 0.57 3.20 -3.72
N GLY A 131 0.26 2.02 -3.16
CA GLY A 131 -0.79 1.16 -3.69
C GLY A 131 -0.44 0.73 -5.10
N ASP A 132 -1.46 0.37 -5.88
CA ASP A 132 -1.29 0.18 -7.31
C ASP A 132 -1.41 1.51 -8.04
N THR A 133 -0.41 1.80 -8.85
CA THR A 133 -0.37 3.05 -9.60
C THR A 133 0.57 2.96 -10.81
N GLY A 134 0.22 3.65 -11.89
CA GLY A 134 1.19 4.12 -12.88
C GLY A 134 2.00 5.31 -12.35
N LEU A 135 3.03 5.72 -13.08
CA LEU A 135 3.80 6.93 -12.79
C LEU A 135 2.95 8.18 -13.04
N PHE A 136 3.03 9.16 -12.14
CA PHE A 136 2.35 10.46 -12.32
C PHE A 136 3.15 11.62 -11.73
N GLY A 137 2.99 12.80 -12.33
CA GLY A 137 3.81 13.98 -12.00
C GLY A 137 3.66 14.49 -10.57
N ASP A 138 2.47 14.33 -9.95
CA ASP A 138 2.21 14.81 -8.59
C ASP A 138 2.94 13.99 -7.50
N MET A 139 3.61 12.89 -7.85
CA MET A 139 4.59 12.23 -6.95
C MET A 139 5.68 13.22 -6.53
N LYS A 140 6.06 14.16 -7.42
CA LYS A 140 6.98 15.24 -7.05
C LYS A 140 6.41 16.13 -5.95
N LEU A 141 5.14 16.51 -6.05
CA LEU A 141 4.47 17.33 -5.03
C LEU A 141 4.39 16.59 -3.69
N ILE A 142 4.16 15.27 -3.70
CA ILE A 142 4.17 14.44 -2.50
C ILE A 142 5.56 14.48 -1.86
N GLY A 143 6.63 14.24 -2.64
CA GLY A 143 8.02 14.28 -2.17
C GLY A 143 8.48 15.66 -1.69
N ASP A 144 8.02 16.75 -2.35
CA ASP A 144 8.36 18.12 -1.94
C ASP A 144 7.70 18.53 -0.61
N ARG A 145 6.53 17.97 -0.29
CA ARG A 145 5.76 18.34 0.90
C ARG A 145 5.99 17.42 2.10
N HIS A 146 6.56 16.23 1.88
CA HIS A 146 6.70 15.22 2.92
C HIS A 146 8.11 14.62 2.88
N SER A 147 8.82 14.64 4.01
CA SER A 147 10.06 13.89 4.17
C SER A 147 9.69 12.42 4.37
N ILE A 148 9.88 11.61 3.31
CA ILE A 148 9.52 10.19 3.31
C ILE A 148 10.70 9.37 3.82
N ASP A 149 10.51 8.64 4.93
CA ASP A 149 11.54 7.76 5.47
C ASP A 149 11.58 6.43 4.71
N LEU A 150 10.41 5.90 4.32
CA LEU A 150 10.28 4.64 3.60
C LEU A 150 9.18 4.75 2.53
N ALA A 151 9.48 4.33 1.30
CA ALA A 151 8.49 4.19 0.23
C ALA A 151 8.38 2.74 -0.22
N PHE A 152 7.14 2.26 -0.41
CA PHE A 152 6.83 1.02 -1.11
C PHE A 152 6.30 1.37 -2.50
N LEU A 153 7.00 0.90 -3.55
CA LEU A 153 6.65 1.19 -4.94
C LEU A 153 6.45 -0.09 -5.73
N PRO A 154 5.33 -0.24 -6.47
CA PRO A 154 5.14 -1.37 -7.37
C PRO A 154 6.13 -1.29 -8.53
N ILE A 155 6.67 -2.46 -8.96
CA ILE A 155 7.62 -2.57 -10.07
C ILE A 155 7.23 -3.65 -11.09
N GLY A 156 6.07 -4.32 -10.91
CA GLY A 156 5.69 -5.50 -11.69
C GLY A 156 5.28 -5.22 -13.13
N GLY A 157 5.13 -3.95 -13.52
CA GLY A 157 4.63 -3.59 -14.86
C GLY A 157 3.20 -4.09 -15.09
N ASN A 158 2.81 -4.23 -16.35
CA ASN A 158 1.48 -4.65 -16.82
C ASN A 158 0.30 -3.89 -16.22
N PHE A 159 0.11 -3.94 -14.90
CA PHE A 159 -0.98 -3.27 -14.17
C PHE A 159 -0.52 -2.00 -13.44
N THR A 160 0.77 -1.86 -13.16
CA THR A 160 1.37 -0.79 -12.37
C THR A 160 2.60 -0.24 -13.07
N MET A 161 3.38 0.59 -12.37
CA MET A 161 4.70 1.00 -12.84
C MET A 161 5.57 -0.22 -13.16
N ASP A 162 6.35 -0.13 -14.22
CA ASP A 162 7.50 -0.98 -14.45
C ASP A 162 8.73 -0.48 -13.69
N ILE A 163 9.88 -1.12 -13.90
CA ILE A 163 11.13 -0.75 -13.23
C ILE A 163 11.55 0.69 -13.57
N ASP A 164 11.46 1.09 -14.82
CA ASP A 164 11.91 2.44 -15.26
C ASP A 164 11.01 3.54 -14.70
N ASP A 165 9.70 3.33 -14.72
CA ASP A 165 8.73 4.21 -14.08
C ASP A 165 8.94 4.32 -12.56
N ALA A 166 9.22 3.20 -11.89
CA ALA A 166 9.46 3.18 -10.45
C ALA A 166 10.78 3.88 -10.06
N VAL A 167 11.80 3.82 -10.92
CA VAL A 167 13.03 4.63 -10.76
C VAL A 167 12.71 6.11 -10.86
N GLU A 168 11.91 6.53 -11.84
CA GLU A 168 11.49 7.92 -11.97
C GLU A 168 10.61 8.36 -10.77
N ALA A 169 9.68 7.52 -10.32
CA ALA A 169 8.91 7.76 -9.11
C ALA A 169 9.82 7.96 -7.87
N THR A 170 10.89 7.18 -7.77
CA THR A 170 11.89 7.33 -6.69
C THR A 170 12.58 8.71 -6.74
N LYS A 171 12.92 9.21 -7.93
CA LYS A 171 13.47 10.58 -8.12
C LYS A 171 12.48 11.66 -7.69
N LEU A 172 11.20 11.48 -8.03
CA LEU A 172 10.16 12.45 -7.70
C LEU A 172 9.84 12.49 -6.20
N LEU A 173 9.76 11.33 -5.56
CA LEU A 173 9.41 11.15 -4.14
C LEU A 173 10.58 11.41 -3.19
N ARG A 174 11.80 11.08 -3.60
CA ARG A 174 13.04 11.20 -2.80
C ARG A 174 12.93 10.60 -1.39
N PRO A 175 12.52 9.32 -1.25
CA PRO A 175 12.49 8.67 0.05
C PRO A 175 13.91 8.40 0.54
N LYS A 176 14.11 8.21 1.86
CA LYS A 176 15.40 7.72 2.38
C LYS A 176 15.64 6.26 2.02
N ILE A 177 14.58 5.45 2.10
CA ILE A 177 14.58 4.03 1.75
C ILE A 177 13.44 3.76 0.78
N VAL A 178 13.69 2.96 -0.26
CA VAL A 178 12.65 2.44 -1.15
C VAL A 178 12.67 0.91 -1.13
N VAL A 179 11.47 0.33 -1.08
CA VAL A 179 11.24 -1.12 -1.15
C VAL A 179 10.38 -1.40 -2.39
N PRO A 180 10.88 -2.19 -3.35
CA PRO A 180 10.05 -2.65 -4.46
C PRO A 180 9.00 -3.64 -3.96
N MET A 181 7.78 -3.52 -4.49
CA MET A 181 6.67 -4.42 -4.19
C MET A 181 5.88 -4.78 -5.45
N HIS A 182 4.85 -5.61 -5.31
CA HIS A 182 3.88 -5.96 -6.35
C HIS A 182 4.55 -6.54 -7.61
N TYR A 183 5.44 -7.52 -7.42
CA TYR A 183 6.13 -8.26 -8.49
C TYR A 183 6.27 -9.75 -8.13
N GLY A 184 6.35 -10.59 -9.15
CA GLY A 184 6.66 -12.02 -9.02
C GLY A 184 5.58 -12.86 -8.31
N THR A 185 4.39 -12.32 -8.01
CA THR A 185 3.27 -13.09 -7.45
C THR A 185 2.53 -13.84 -8.55
N PHE A 186 2.41 -13.24 -9.71
CA PHE A 186 1.75 -13.78 -10.90
C PHE A 186 2.69 -13.67 -12.12
N PRO A 187 2.59 -14.57 -13.12
CA PRO A 187 3.50 -14.54 -14.28
C PRO A 187 3.51 -13.23 -15.07
N VAL A 188 2.40 -12.50 -15.08
CA VAL A 188 2.27 -11.23 -15.83
C VAL A 188 2.91 -10.03 -15.14
N ILE A 189 3.36 -10.18 -13.89
CA ILE A 189 4.01 -9.12 -13.09
C ILE A 189 5.43 -9.53 -12.66
N GLU A 190 6.10 -10.36 -13.44
CA GLU A 190 7.50 -10.70 -13.20
C GLU A 190 8.39 -9.48 -13.43
N ALA A 191 9.24 -9.18 -12.44
CA ALA A 191 10.24 -8.13 -12.53
C ALA A 191 11.46 -8.49 -11.67
N ASP A 192 12.64 -8.03 -12.07
CA ASP A 192 13.87 -8.25 -11.32
C ASP A 192 14.12 -7.09 -10.33
N PRO A 193 13.96 -7.30 -9.03
CA PRO A 193 14.21 -6.25 -8.05
C PRO A 193 15.70 -5.85 -7.96
N ALA A 194 16.63 -6.70 -8.42
CA ALA A 194 18.04 -6.36 -8.47
C ALA A 194 18.33 -5.35 -9.60
N GLU A 195 17.65 -5.47 -10.76
CA GLU A 195 17.69 -4.48 -11.82
C GLU A 195 17.15 -3.12 -11.32
N PHE A 196 16.02 -3.13 -10.63
CA PHE A 196 15.47 -1.91 -10.01
C PHE A 196 16.49 -1.27 -9.07
N ALA A 197 17.09 -2.06 -8.16
CA ALA A 197 18.08 -1.54 -7.21
C ALA A 197 19.31 -0.93 -7.92
N GLN A 198 19.81 -1.58 -8.96
CA GLN A 198 20.94 -1.06 -9.76
C GLN A 198 20.61 0.27 -10.44
N LYS A 199 19.42 0.37 -11.04
CA LYS A 199 18.96 1.59 -11.73
C LYS A 199 18.74 2.74 -10.74
N VAL A 200 18.13 2.48 -9.57
CA VAL A 200 17.98 3.49 -8.51
C VAL A 200 19.35 3.96 -8.02
N GLN A 201 20.28 3.04 -7.74
CA GLN A 201 21.62 3.42 -7.29
C GLN A 201 22.37 4.29 -8.30
N ALA A 202 22.16 4.06 -9.59
CA ALA A 202 22.76 4.88 -10.66
C ALA A 202 22.10 6.27 -10.79
N ALA A 203 20.78 6.36 -10.56
CA ALA A 203 19.99 7.56 -10.81
C ALA A 203 19.82 8.46 -9.58
N VAL A 204 19.77 7.87 -8.37
CA VAL A 204 19.50 8.54 -7.08
C VAL A 204 20.35 7.89 -5.98
N PRO A 205 21.67 8.04 -6.02
CA PRO A 205 22.60 7.30 -5.13
C PRO A 205 22.40 7.57 -3.62
N GLU A 206 21.68 8.64 -3.27
CA GLU A 206 21.32 8.96 -1.88
C GLU A 206 20.17 8.13 -1.33
N VAL A 207 19.40 7.45 -2.19
CA VAL A 207 18.29 6.60 -1.78
C VAL A 207 18.77 5.16 -1.55
N THR A 208 18.46 4.60 -0.39
CA THR A 208 18.77 3.20 -0.09
C THR A 208 17.67 2.29 -0.62
N VAL A 209 18.01 1.33 -1.48
CA VAL A 209 17.07 0.28 -1.89
C VAL A 209 17.16 -0.91 -0.94
N LYS A 210 16.02 -1.39 -0.46
CA LYS A 210 15.91 -2.63 0.34
C LYS A 210 15.00 -3.62 -0.40
N ILE A 211 15.57 -4.71 -0.87
CA ILE A 211 14.81 -5.83 -1.44
C ILE A 211 14.47 -6.75 -0.26
N LEU A 212 13.18 -6.89 0.03
CA LEU A 212 12.68 -7.74 1.10
C LEU A 212 11.98 -8.97 0.52
N GLN A 213 12.29 -10.13 1.06
CA GLN A 213 11.49 -11.32 0.81
C GLN A 213 10.22 -11.28 1.67
N PRO A 214 9.12 -11.94 1.24
CA PRO A 214 7.94 -12.07 2.08
C PRO A 214 8.28 -12.56 3.49
N GLY A 215 7.84 -11.85 4.51
CA GLY A 215 8.17 -12.12 5.92
C GLY A 215 9.39 -11.37 6.46
N GLU A 216 10.22 -10.78 5.61
CA GLU A 216 11.32 -9.92 6.08
C GLU A 216 10.85 -8.51 6.46
N SER A 217 11.64 -7.82 7.24
CA SER A 217 11.34 -6.47 7.72
C SER A 217 12.55 -5.54 7.63
N VAL A 218 12.26 -4.23 7.62
CA VAL A 218 13.25 -3.16 7.72
C VAL A 218 12.89 -2.26 8.89
N SER A 219 13.86 -1.89 9.70
CA SER A 219 13.71 -0.91 10.79
C SER A 219 14.12 0.49 10.33
N LEU A 220 13.43 1.55 10.84
CA LEU A 220 13.62 2.96 10.48
C LEU A 220 14.24 3.78 11.61
#